data_5918c79004e2e9f3874b002c456060ce
#
_entry.id   5918c79004e2e9f3874b002c456060ce
#
_cell.length_a   1.000
_cell.length_b   1.000
_cell.length_c   1.000
_cell.angle_alpha   90.00
_cell.angle_beta   90.00
_cell.angle_gamma   90.00
#
_symmetry.space_group_name_H-M   'P 1'
#
loop_
_entity.id
_entity.type
_entity.pdbx_description
1 polymer ?
#
loop_
_entity_poly.entity_id
_entity_poly.type
_entity_poly.pdbx_seq_one_letter_code
_entity_poly.pdbx_strand_id
1 'polypeptide(L)'
;MSVSTPQIKAQLERVLDSDPTAQAVAIRATTEQVWPELVSAHGRSFLLRWCESSLAIREALCELEQLAPSAPGMALLTPLSTHEVAEDVVARLARARVFQPEGWDIVRLMFQARETDARLGRFAWMPQALIDGAAQGDYPPVTNGFLDLDTAWREVLARFVGIDVARPDAVTLLTWSMKPDSDPRLRPLSAAMRSAILEWLAESAGVVGDMVLGCVEAGRTGDALPLGLVSGVIFSADGEGQSALGQAAIRLERFVNDKHVGVKEGRDWAAAAEQGVSRLGVDACRAALDRADALLRDLRISEFAQLSDVLPSALDQRLKEFARALSAHVAEPTEPSLQQVEVQAERALKHTLMNEQGPRRERVEMARRLARWLLSPMASGTSLPESVQWQADEGAYVDWARFRLLGGDELTELSDAYAACRRAAIARRDSFAKVFAQALAQWNAQTPENSGRVVLVEQALDRVVAPIAATQPVLLLVMDGLSNSI
;
A
#
# COMPACT_ATOMS: atom_id res chain seq x y z
N MET A 1 30.86 29.45 -5.50
CA MET A 1 29.44 29.05 -5.63
C MET A 1 28.92 29.58 -6.95
N SER A 2 28.32 28.72 -7.77
CA SER A 2 27.55 29.18 -8.93
C SER A 2 26.30 29.89 -8.44
N VAL A 3 25.91 31.03 -9.03
CA VAL A 3 24.74 31.80 -8.62
C VAL A 3 23.69 31.71 -9.70
N SER A 4 22.51 31.16 -9.36
CA SER A 4 21.37 31.01 -10.29
C SER A 4 20.58 32.30 -10.48
N THR A 5 19.81 32.42 -11.56
CA THR A 5 18.96 33.57 -11.84
C THR A 5 17.95 33.86 -10.69
N PRO A 6 17.30 32.88 -10.04
CA PRO A 6 16.47 33.14 -8.86
C PRO A 6 17.25 33.75 -7.69
N GLN A 7 18.49 33.34 -7.47
CA GLN A 7 19.37 33.91 -6.43
C GLN A 7 19.69 35.36 -6.70
N ILE A 8 20.01 35.70 -7.97
CA ILE A 8 20.25 37.07 -8.39
C ILE A 8 19.01 37.92 -8.15
N LYS A 9 17.85 37.45 -8.60
CA LYS A 9 16.58 38.15 -8.43
C LYS A 9 16.27 38.42 -6.95
N ALA A 10 16.35 37.40 -6.11
CA ALA A 10 16.10 37.53 -4.67
C ALA A 10 17.05 38.51 -3.99
N GLN A 11 18.35 38.51 -4.39
CA GLN A 11 19.31 39.48 -3.85
C GLN A 11 19.02 40.91 -4.31
N LEU A 12 18.57 41.10 -5.56
CA LEU A 12 18.16 42.39 -6.08
C LEU A 12 16.93 42.92 -5.33
N GLU A 13 15.90 42.09 -5.12
CA GLU A 13 14.68 42.44 -4.37
C GLU A 13 15.03 42.89 -2.95
N ARG A 14 15.89 42.12 -2.24
CA ARG A 14 16.34 42.47 -0.89
C ARG A 14 17.12 43.80 -0.84
N VAL A 15 17.90 44.10 -1.87
CA VAL A 15 18.60 45.40 -1.95
C VAL A 15 17.60 46.51 -2.17
N LEU A 16 16.63 46.32 -3.05
CA LEU A 16 15.61 47.33 -3.36
C LEU A 16 14.66 47.58 -2.18
N ASP A 17 14.35 46.58 -1.33
CA ASP A 17 13.58 46.77 -0.09
C ASP A 17 14.25 47.79 0.84
N SER A 18 15.56 47.82 0.82
CA SER A 18 16.36 48.66 1.72
C SER A 18 16.93 49.93 1.06
N ASP A 19 17.06 49.91 -0.26
CA ASP A 19 17.51 51.04 -1.12
C ASP A 19 16.74 50.98 -2.45
N PRO A 20 15.52 51.54 -2.49
CA PRO A 20 14.70 51.50 -3.70
C PRO A 20 15.30 52.24 -4.89
N THR A 21 16.34 53.05 -4.65
CA THR A 21 17.00 53.88 -5.67
C THR A 21 18.23 53.21 -6.24
N ALA A 22 18.67 52.08 -5.69
CA ALA A 22 19.88 51.37 -6.13
C ALA A 22 19.85 51.08 -7.64
N GLN A 23 20.90 51.53 -8.35
CA GLN A 23 21.07 51.31 -9.78
C GLN A 23 22.17 50.29 -10.10
N ALA A 24 23.20 50.18 -9.27
CA ALA A 24 24.32 49.24 -9.44
C ALA A 24 24.41 48.30 -8.24
N VAL A 25 24.12 46.99 -8.43
CA VAL A 25 24.18 45.99 -7.39
C VAL A 25 25.24 44.93 -7.75
N ALA A 26 26.31 44.86 -6.97
CA ALA A 26 27.36 43.84 -7.17
C ALA A 26 27.00 42.57 -6.34
N ILE A 27 27.05 41.41 -6.98
CA ILE A 27 26.70 40.11 -6.39
C ILE A 27 27.88 39.16 -6.63
N ARG A 28 28.33 38.50 -5.57
CA ARG A 28 29.44 37.56 -5.64
C ARG A 28 28.99 36.25 -6.29
N ALA A 29 29.68 35.89 -7.39
CA ALA A 29 29.56 34.61 -8.10
C ALA A 29 30.94 34.08 -8.44
N THR A 30 31.24 32.80 -8.23
CA THR A 30 32.59 32.26 -8.40
C THR A 30 32.93 31.84 -9.84
N THR A 31 31.92 31.62 -10.67
CA THR A 31 32.10 31.19 -12.07
C THR A 31 31.06 31.88 -12.95
N GLU A 32 31.53 32.25 -14.15
CA GLU A 32 30.62 32.74 -15.20
C GLU A 32 29.69 31.65 -15.65
N GLN A 33 28.43 32.03 -15.87
CA GLN A 33 27.38 31.14 -16.38
C GLN A 33 26.57 31.87 -17.47
N VAL A 34 25.70 31.13 -18.15
CA VAL A 34 24.74 31.73 -19.07
C VAL A 34 23.55 32.20 -18.27
N TRP A 35 23.46 33.51 -18.03
CA TRP A 35 22.32 34.16 -17.42
C TRP A 35 21.45 34.87 -18.47
N PRO A 36 20.16 35.11 -18.20
CA PRO A 36 19.39 36.01 -19.05
C PRO A 36 19.97 37.42 -19.04
N GLU A 37 19.87 38.14 -20.12
CA GLU A 37 20.43 39.49 -20.25
C GLU A 37 19.77 40.48 -19.27
N LEU A 38 18.48 40.27 -18.99
CA LEU A 38 17.67 41.10 -18.08
C LEU A 38 17.00 40.27 -17.00
N VAL A 39 16.99 40.81 -15.77
CA VAL A 39 16.23 40.25 -14.63
C VAL A 39 15.35 41.36 -14.04
N SER A 40 14.08 41.04 -13.79
CA SER A 40 13.13 41.96 -13.16
C SER A 40 13.03 41.68 -11.66
N ALA A 41 13.14 42.75 -10.83
CA ALA A 41 12.99 42.73 -9.39
C ALA A 41 12.16 43.93 -8.95
N HIS A 42 11.08 43.74 -8.19
CA HIS A 42 10.12 44.77 -7.76
C HIS A 42 9.67 45.75 -8.87
N GLY A 43 9.40 45.18 -10.07
CA GLY A 43 8.97 45.97 -11.23
C GLY A 43 10.06 46.78 -11.92
N ARG A 44 11.30 46.71 -11.46
CA ARG A 44 12.47 47.30 -12.10
C ARG A 44 13.29 46.22 -12.84
N SER A 45 13.88 46.60 -13.98
CA SER A 45 14.74 45.72 -14.76
C SER A 45 16.21 46.00 -14.48
N PHE A 46 17.01 44.93 -14.44
CA PHE A 46 18.47 44.98 -14.26
C PHE A 46 19.13 44.22 -15.37
N LEU A 47 20.16 44.82 -16.00
CA LEU A 47 21.07 44.16 -16.92
C LEU A 47 22.08 43.35 -16.13
N LEU A 48 22.29 42.10 -16.49
CA LEU A 48 23.29 41.22 -15.88
C LEU A 48 24.62 41.37 -16.62
N ARG A 49 25.69 41.58 -15.85
CA ARG A 49 27.06 41.73 -16.40
C ARG A 49 28.07 40.93 -15.58
N TRP A 50 28.79 40.04 -16.22
CA TRP A 50 29.91 39.37 -15.58
C TRP A 50 31.17 40.29 -15.55
N CYS A 51 31.78 40.42 -14.40
CA CYS A 51 32.93 41.27 -14.16
C CYS A 51 34.01 40.52 -13.37
N GLU A 52 35.05 40.07 -14.04
CA GLU A 52 36.15 39.29 -13.42
C GLU A 52 37.13 40.16 -12.58
N SER A 53 37.13 41.47 -12.78
CA SER A 53 38.08 42.39 -12.14
C SER A 53 37.42 43.68 -11.68
N SER A 54 38.07 44.39 -10.76
CA SER A 54 37.65 45.73 -10.34
C SER A 54 37.61 46.72 -11.50
N LEU A 55 38.44 46.55 -12.53
CA LEU A 55 38.44 47.38 -13.75
C LEU A 55 37.17 47.10 -14.59
N ALA A 56 36.79 45.83 -14.76
CA ALA A 56 35.57 45.46 -15.46
C ALA A 56 34.32 46.01 -14.76
N ILE A 57 34.28 45.99 -13.41
CA ILE A 57 33.21 46.63 -12.64
C ILE A 57 33.16 48.15 -12.90
N ARG A 58 34.32 48.80 -12.91
CA ARG A 58 34.39 50.25 -13.19
C ARG A 58 33.88 50.58 -14.59
N GLU A 59 34.27 49.81 -15.59
CA GLU A 59 33.81 49.97 -16.97
C GLU A 59 32.28 49.83 -17.06
N ALA A 60 31.71 48.83 -16.48
CA ALA A 60 30.25 48.59 -16.41
C ALA A 60 29.52 49.76 -15.68
N LEU A 61 30.10 50.31 -14.61
CA LEU A 61 29.56 51.50 -13.93
C LEU A 61 29.64 52.75 -14.79
N CYS A 62 30.69 52.93 -15.59
CA CYS A 62 30.77 54.05 -16.54
C CYS A 62 29.76 53.92 -17.69
N GLU A 63 29.51 52.71 -18.17
CA GLU A 63 28.41 52.47 -19.12
C GLU A 63 27.05 52.84 -18.51
N LEU A 64 26.77 52.41 -17.26
CA LEU A 64 25.52 52.71 -16.58
C LEU A 64 25.28 54.24 -16.44
N GLU A 65 26.33 55.04 -16.15
CA GLU A 65 26.22 56.50 -16.02
C GLU A 65 25.91 57.19 -17.35
N GLN A 66 26.22 56.57 -18.49
CA GLN A 66 25.91 57.10 -19.83
C GLN A 66 24.47 56.76 -20.26
N LEU A 67 23.78 55.89 -19.54
CA LEU A 67 22.42 55.50 -19.83
C LEU A 67 21.41 56.56 -19.34
N ALA A 68 20.24 56.63 -19.97
CA ALA A 68 19.19 57.51 -19.55
C ALA A 68 18.66 57.15 -18.14
N PRO A 69 18.14 58.11 -17.36
CA PRO A 69 17.62 57.86 -16.01
C PRO A 69 16.49 56.79 -15.92
N SER A 70 15.82 56.54 -17.05
CA SER A 70 14.80 55.51 -17.19
C SER A 70 15.33 54.16 -17.64
N ALA A 71 16.63 54.01 -17.83
CA ALA A 71 17.25 52.76 -18.24
C ALA A 71 17.25 51.69 -17.13
N PRO A 72 17.37 50.41 -17.49
CA PRO A 72 17.53 49.37 -16.51
C PRO A 72 18.70 49.60 -15.58
N GLY A 73 18.62 49.19 -14.31
CA GLY A 73 19.75 49.11 -13.41
C GLY A 73 20.74 48.03 -13.87
N MET A 74 21.85 47.86 -13.16
CA MET A 74 22.89 46.87 -13.50
C MET A 74 23.16 45.97 -12.30
N ALA A 75 23.14 44.69 -12.53
CA ALA A 75 23.54 43.64 -11.61
C ALA A 75 24.92 43.09 -12.04
N LEU A 76 25.93 43.42 -11.27
CA LEU A 76 27.34 43.09 -11.55
C LEU A 76 27.68 41.77 -10.85
N LEU A 77 27.90 40.71 -11.62
CA LEU A 77 28.28 39.40 -11.10
C LEU A 77 29.81 39.30 -11.11
N THR A 78 30.41 39.04 -9.95
CA THR A 78 31.90 39.07 -9.82
C THR A 78 32.40 37.98 -8.87
N PRO A 79 33.58 37.41 -9.11
CA PRO A 79 34.24 36.50 -8.16
C PRO A 79 34.83 37.23 -6.96
N LEU A 80 34.98 38.56 -7.05
CA LEU A 80 35.64 39.38 -6.05
C LEU A 80 34.79 39.55 -4.79
N SER A 81 35.40 39.61 -3.64
CA SER A 81 34.82 40.11 -2.39
C SER A 81 34.91 41.64 -2.33
N THR A 82 34.16 42.26 -1.41
CA THR A 82 34.18 43.70 -1.22
C THR A 82 35.59 44.27 -1.04
N HIS A 83 36.50 43.55 -0.35
CA HIS A 83 37.87 43.98 -0.06
C HIS A 83 38.84 43.87 -1.26
N GLU A 84 38.45 43.10 -2.27
CA GLU A 84 39.23 42.92 -3.50
C GLU A 84 38.85 43.92 -4.60
N VAL A 85 37.76 44.66 -4.39
CA VAL A 85 37.31 45.73 -5.30
C VAL A 85 37.87 47.05 -4.82
N ALA A 86 38.32 47.92 -5.76
CA ALA A 86 38.88 49.23 -5.46
C ALA A 86 37.86 50.12 -4.71
N GLU A 87 38.29 50.87 -3.72
CA GLU A 87 37.41 51.69 -2.84
C GLU A 87 36.52 52.65 -3.61
N ASP A 88 37.06 53.30 -4.65
CA ASP A 88 36.30 54.23 -5.50
C ASP A 88 35.17 53.54 -6.30
N VAL A 89 35.39 52.28 -6.65
CA VAL A 89 34.39 51.44 -7.32
C VAL A 89 33.36 50.98 -6.33
N VAL A 90 33.77 50.49 -5.14
CA VAL A 90 32.87 50.07 -4.07
C VAL A 90 31.93 51.19 -3.66
N ALA A 91 32.41 52.43 -3.56
CA ALA A 91 31.61 53.60 -3.17
C ALA A 91 30.44 53.88 -4.14
N ARG A 92 30.48 53.41 -5.38
CA ARG A 92 29.44 53.55 -6.42
C ARG A 92 28.44 52.39 -6.45
N LEU A 93 28.72 51.32 -5.70
CA LEU A 93 27.84 50.18 -5.59
C LEU A 93 26.75 50.39 -4.52
N ALA A 94 25.62 49.74 -4.67
CA ALA A 94 24.58 49.77 -3.66
C ALA A 94 25.16 49.36 -2.28
N ARG A 95 24.95 50.21 -1.28
CA ARG A 95 25.47 50.06 0.09
C ARG A 95 26.98 49.89 0.20
N ALA A 96 27.73 50.35 -0.79
CA ALA A 96 29.20 50.25 -0.85
C ALA A 96 29.73 48.84 -0.54
N ARG A 97 29.16 47.80 -1.15
CA ARG A 97 29.61 46.42 -0.97
C ARG A 97 29.23 45.49 -2.12
N VAL A 98 29.93 44.36 -2.20
CA VAL A 98 29.56 43.19 -2.98
C VAL A 98 28.73 42.28 -2.10
N PHE A 99 27.52 41.96 -2.53
CA PHE A 99 26.60 41.11 -1.78
C PHE A 99 26.95 39.64 -2.01
N GLN A 100 26.87 38.86 -0.95
CA GLN A 100 26.99 37.40 -1.04
C GLN A 100 25.57 36.84 -0.79
N PRO A 101 24.95 36.20 -1.78
CA PRO A 101 23.66 35.59 -1.59
C PRO A 101 23.73 34.47 -0.55
N GLU A 102 22.94 34.56 0.49
CA GLU A 102 22.76 33.50 1.46
C GLU A 102 21.62 32.62 1.01
N GLY A 103 21.84 31.32 0.89
CA GLY A 103 20.82 30.39 0.40
C GLY A 103 19.51 30.44 1.19
N TRP A 104 19.60 30.60 2.52
CA TRP A 104 18.40 30.67 3.36
C TRP A 104 17.59 31.96 3.17
N ASP A 105 18.20 33.06 2.79
CA ASP A 105 17.50 34.30 2.47
C ASP A 105 16.57 34.11 1.27
N ILE A 106 17.05 33.38 0.27
CA ILE A 106 16.30 33.07 -0.93
C ILE A 106 15.16 32.12 -0.62
N VAL A 107 15.44 31.08 0.15
CA VAL A 107 14.41 30.13 0.60
C VAL A 107 13.31 30.85 1.36
N ARG A 108 13.65 31.80 2.25
CA ARG A 108 12.64 32.62 2.95
C ARG A 108 11.73 33.37 1.98
N LEU A 109 12.29 33.98 0.96
CA LEU A 109 11.48 34.68 -0.05
C LEU A 109 10.56 33.73 -0.80
N MET A 110 11.07 32.56 -1.20
CA MET A 110 10.31 31.55 -1.95
C MET A 110 9.13 31.01 -1.15
N PHE A 111 9.27 30.86 0.16
CA PHE A 111 8.21 30.40 1.08
C PHE A 111 7.40 31.54 1.69
N GLN A 112 7.67 32.80 1.33
CA GLN A 112 7.13 34.01 1.97
C GLN A 112 7.32 33.97 3.51
N ALA A 113 8.45 33.44 3.95
CA ALA A 113 8.82 33.32 5.35
C ALA A 113 9.62 34.53 5.82
N ARG A 114 9.38 34.97 7.06
CA ARG A 114 10.19 35.98 7.76
C ARG A 114 11.35 35.35 8.52
N GLU A 115 11.09 34.18 9.06
CA GLU A 115 12.02 33.45 9.91
C GLU A 115 12.08 31.95 9.50
N THR A 116 13.19 31.31 9.82
CA THR A 116 13.41 29.88 9.59
C THR A 116 13.78 29.20 10.90
N ASP A 117 13.38 27.94 11.06
CA ASP A 117 13.76 27.10 12.20
C ASP A 117 15.30 26.96 12.25
N ALA A 118 15.88 27.27 13.42
CA ALA A 118 17.33 27.22 13.62
C ALA A 118 17.94 25.82 13.36
N ARG A 119 17.14 24.75 13.51
CA ARG A 119 17.54 23.37 13.24
C ARG A 119 17.84 23.12 11.76
N LEU A 120 17.25 23.89 10.86
CA LEU A 120 17.52 23.83 9.42
C LEU A 120 18.99 24.16 9.09
N GLY A 121 19.65 24.96 9.91
CA GLY A 121 21.09 25.29 9.76
C GLY A 121 22.04 24.08 9.79
N ARG A 122 21.58 22.92 10.28
CA ARG A 122 22.36 21.67 10.26
C ARG A 122 22.52 21.08 8.85
N PHE A 123 21.62 21.45 7.93
CA PHE A 123 21.56 20.89 6.57
C PHE A 123 22.10 21.91 5.56
N ALA A 124 23.43 22.02 5.47
CA ALA A 124 24.10 23.00 4.60
C ALA A 124 23.73 22.84 3.10
N TRP A 125 23.30 21.65 2.68
CA TRP A 125 22.84 21.34 1.32
C TRP A 125 21.41 21.78 1.05
N MET A 126 20.56 21.91 2.09
CA MET A 126 19.11 22.05 1.97
C MET A 126 18.68 23.36 1.28
N PRO A 127 19.29 24.54 1.54
CA PRO A 127 18.93 25.75 0.82
C PRO A 127 19.07 25.62 -0.70
N GLN A 128 20.18 25.03 -1.16
CA GLN A 128 20.39 24.82 -2.58
C GLN A 128 19.39 23.82 -3.16
N ALA A 129 19.11 22.72 -2.46
CA ALA A 129 18.11 21.76 -2.90
C ALA A 129 16.71 22.39 -3.02
N LEU A 130 16.30 23.24 -2.06
CA LEU A 130 15.03 23.95 -2.13
C LEU A 130 14.99 24.94 -3.28
N ILE A 131 16.10 25.66 -3.56
CA ILE A 131 16.20 26.56 -4.70
C ILE A 131 16.06 25.79 -6.02
N ASP A 132 16.80 24.68 -6.16
CA ASP A 132 16.75 23.83 -7.36
C ASP A 132 15.37 23.18 -7.52
N GLY A 133 14.74 22.79 -6.43
CA GLY A 133 13.39 22.24 -6.39
C GLY A 133 12.31 23.18 -6.90
N ALA A 134 12.53 24.51 -6.82
CA ALA A 134 11.58 25.49 -7.33
C ALA A 134 11.35 25.41 -8.84
N ALA A 135 12.28 24.80 -9.59
CA ALA A 135 12.07 24.51 -11.01
C ALA A 135 10.84 23.59 -11.27
N GLN A 136 10.39 22.84 -10.27
CA GLN A 136 9.22 21.98 -10.34
C GLN A 136 7.89 22.70 -9.97
N GLY A 137 7.95 23.97 -9.59
CA GLY A 137 6.81 24.79 -9.21
C GLY A 137 7.07 25.62 -7.94
N ASP A 138 6.25 26.65 -7.72
CA ASP A 138 6.35 27.51 -6.56
C ASP A 138 6.06 26.76 -5.25
N TYR A 139 6.60 27.27 -4.14
CA TYR A 139 6.29 26.77 -2.81
C TYR A 139 5.04 27.45 -2.24
N PRO A 140 4.20 26.72 -1.50
CA PRO A 140 3.08 27.33 -0.81
C PRO A 140 3.61 28.28 0.29
N PRO A 141 2.98 29.45 0.50
CA PRO A 141 3.34 30.36 1.59
C PRO A 141 3.22 29.66 2.95
N VAL A 142 4.22 29.87 3.81
CA VAL A 142 4.19 29.30 5.15
C VAL A 142 3.23 30.06 6.08
N THR A 143 2.62 29.34 7.00
CA THR A 143 1.73 29.92 8.00
C THR A 143 2.52 30.80 8.96
N ASN A 144 2.01 32.00 9.27
CA ASN A 144 2.61 32.97 10.20
C ASN A 144 4.04 33.44 9.81
N GLY A 145 4.48 33.20 8.58
CA GLY A 145 5.79 33.63 8.12
C GLY A 145 6.97 32.87 8.75
N PHE A 146 6.75 31.68 9.29
CA PHE A 146 7.78 30.84 9.88
C PHE A 146 7.93 29.54 9.10
N LEU A 147 9.15 29.31 8.53
CA LEU A 147 9.49 28.06 7.86
C LEU A 147 10.01 27.06 8.90
N ASP A 148 9.18 26.13 9.31
CA ASP A 148 9.54 25.09 10.24
C ASP A 148 10.27 23.93 9.56
N LEU A 149 10.90 23.07 10.39
CA LEU A 149 11.71 21.95 9.96
C LEU A 149 10.88 20.93 9.12
N ASP A 150 9.66 20.62 9.57
CA ASP A 150 8.84 19.60 8.92
C ASP A 150 8.32 20.08 7.55
N THR A 151 7.97 21.36 7.42
CA THR A 151 7.58 21.97 6.14
C THR A 151 8.75 21.89 5.13
N ALA A 152 9.96 22.27 5.55
CA ALA A 152 11.13 22.20 4.66
C ALA A 152 11.42 20.75 4.24
N TRP A 153 11.38 19.80 5.16
CA TRP A 153 11.58 18.39 4.85
C TRP A 153 10.49 17.81 3.95
N ARG A 154 9.22 18.16 4.17
CA ARG A 154 8.13 17.73 3.28
C ARG A 154 8.38 18.14 1.84
N GLU A 155 8.78 19.39 1.60
CA GLU A 155 9.05 19.89 0.25
C GLU A 155 10.27 19.18 -0.39
N VAL A 156 11.32 18.93 0.39
CA VAL A 156 12.48 18.14 -0.08
C VAL A 156 12.05 16.72 -0.44
N LEU A 157 11.34 16.04 0.46
CA LEU A 157 10.90 14.65 0.23
C LEU A 157 9.92 14.55 -0.95
N ALA A 158 8.97 15.48 -1.07
CA ALA A 158 8.01 15.49 -2.18
C ALA A 158 8.70 15.63 -3.53
N ARG A 159 9.63 16.60 -3.66
CA ARG A 159 10.27 16.93 -4.94
C ARG A 159 11.36 15.95 -5.34
N PHE A 160 12.18 15.52 -4.41
CA PHE A 160 13.36 14.69 -4.72
C PHE A 160 13.13 13.19 -4.48
N VAL A 161 12.23 12.81 -3.58
CA VAL A 161 12.00 11.40 -3.23
C VAL A 161 10.62 10.91 -3.68
N GLY A 162 9.64 11.80 -3.85
CA GLY A 162 8.27 11.46 -4.21
C GLY A 162 7.42 11.02 -3.02
N ILE A 163 7.75 11.54 -1.81
CA ILE A 163 7.02 11.32 -0.56
C ILE A 163 6.48 12.68 -0.08
N ASP A 164 5.19 12.91 -0.15
CA ASP A 164 4.53 14.18 0.26
C ASP A 164 4.11 14.17 1.73
N VAL A 165 5.01 13.74 2.60
CA VAL A 165 4.84 13.75 4.07
C VAL A 165 6.19 14.05 4.70
N ALA A 166 6.20 14.98 5.68
CA ALA A 166 7.43 15.37 6.38
C ALA A 166 8.06 14.22 7.16
N ARG A 167 7.24 13.43 7.84
CA ARG A 167 7.66 12.27 8.64
C ARG A 167 6.85 11.06 8.22
N PRO A 168 7.30 10.33 7.19
CA PRO A 168 6.59 9.13 6.73
C PRO A 168 6.67 8.03 7.79
N ASP A 169 5.52 7.38 8.02
CA ASP A 169 5.44 6.18 8.83
C ASP A 169 6.01 4.96 8.08
N ALA A 170 6.14 3.86 8.79
CA ALA A 170 6.64 2.59 8.25
C ALA A 170 5.86 2.14 7.00
N VAL A 171 4.53 2.27 7.02
CA VAL A 171 3.65 1.84 5.92
C VAL A 171 3.84 2.73 4.70
N THR A 172 3.93 4.03 4.89
CA THR A 172 4.21 4.99 3.81
C THR A 172 5.57 4.70 3.16
N LEU A 173 6.59 4.39 3.94
CA LEU A 173 7.92 4.10 3.44
C LEU A 173 7.97 2.77 2.68
N LEU A 174 7.30 1.73 3.18
CA LEU A 174 7.17 0.45 2.50
C LEU A 174 6.39 0.56 1.19
N THR A 175 5.29 1.30 1.16
CA THR A 175 4.54 1.52 -0.09
C THR A 175 5.32 2.37 -1.09
N TRP A 176 6.09 3.35 -0.60
CA TRP A 176 7.00 4.11 -1.43
C TRP A 176 8.07 3.22 -2.07
N SER A 177 8.65 2.27 -1.34
CA SER A 177 9.69 1.37 -1.88
C SER A 177 9.22 0.55 -3.09
N MET A 178 7.91 0.33 -3.22
CA MET A 178 7.30 -0.38 -4.35
C MET A 178 7.14 0.49 -5.62
N LYS A 179 7.36 1.80 -5.54
CA LYS A 179 7.25 2.68 -6.70
C LYS A 179 8.45 2.47 -7.64
N PRO A 180 8.24 2.39 -8.97
CA PRO A 180 9.32 2.17 -9.93
C PRO A 180 10.38 3.28 -9.93
N ASP A 181 10.00 4.49 -9.52
CA ASP A 181 10.87 5.66 -9.49
C ASP A 181 11.57 5.90 -8.15
N SER A 182 11.33 5.09 -7.11
CA SER A 182 11.92 5.28 -5.79
C SER A 182 13.46 5.27 -5.82
N ASP A 183 14.08 4.26 -6.41
CA ASP A 183 15.53 4.14 -6.54
C ASP A 183 16.12 5.13 -7.58
N PRO A 184 15.55 5.31 -8.79
CA PRO A 184 15.96 6.34 -9.73
C PRO A 184 16.00 7.76 -9.16
N ARG A 185 15.10 8.12 -8.25
CA ARG A 185 15.09 9.44 -7.61
C ARG A 185 16.22 9.64 -6.61
N LEU A 186 16.68 8.59 -5.96
CA LEU A 186 17.79 8.67 -4.98
C LEU A 186 19.17 8.74 -5.63
N ARG A 187 19.34 8.19 -6.84
CA ARG A 187 20.66 8.09 -7.51
C ARG A 187 21.31 9.43 -7.85
N PRO A 188 20.59 10.45 -8.36
CA PRO A 188 21.19 11.72 -8.74
C PRO A 188 21.51 12.62 -7.55
N LEU A 189 21.09 12.28 -6.33
CA LEU A 189 21.30 13.11 -5.15
C LEU A 189 22.78 13.13 -4.75
N SER A 190 23.25 14.29 -4.28
CA SER A 190 24.58 14.38 -3.69
C SER A 190 24.71 13.46 -2.46
N ALA A 191 25.92 12.98 -2.18
CA ALA A 191 26.16 12.08 -1.05
C ALA A 191 25.64 12.63 0.28
N ALA A 192 25.86 13.93 0.55
CA ALA A 192 25.40 14.59 1.78
C ALA A 192 23.87 14.66 1.87
N MET A 193 23.19 14.99 0.76
CA MET A 193 21.74 15.06 0.69
C MET A 193 21.11 13.66 0.84
N ARG A 194 21.65 12.68 0.11
CA ARG A 194 21.19 11.29 0.17
C ARG A 194 21.32 10.72 1.58
N SER A 195 22.47 10.85 2.24
CA SER A 195 22.67 10.37 3.61
C SER A 195 21.66 10.99 4.58
N ALA A 196 21.53 12.32 4.54
CA ALA A 196 20.59 13.03 5.42
C ALA A 196 19.13 12.63 5.17
N ILE A 197 18.71 12.41 3.91
CA ILE A 197 17.37 11.93 3.58
C ILE A 197 17.15 10.52 4.14
N LEU A 198 18.09 9.61 3.93
CA LEU A 198 17.98 8.24 4.41
C LEU A 198 17.92 8.19 5.94
N GLU A 199 18.76 8.96 6.64
CA GLU A 199 18.73 9.09 8.10
C GLU A 199 17.39 9.63 8.60
N TRP A 200 16.85 10.68 7.95
CA TRP A 200 15.54 11.25 8.27
C TRP A 200 14.39 10.26 8.11
N LEU A 201 14.41 9.49 7.01
CA LEU A 201 13.42 8.47 6.74
C LEU A 201 13.48 7.33 7.76
N ALA A 202 14.69 6.87 8.14
CA ALA A 202 14.88 5.85 9.16
C ALA A 202 14.37 6.34 10.52
N GLU A 203 14.76 7.53 10.93
CA GLU A 203 14.33 8.12 12.20
C GLU A 203 12.81 8.27 12.27
N SER A 204 12.17 8.64 11.15
CA SER A 204 10.72 8.83 11.07
C SER A 204 9.94 7.53 11.17
N ALA A 205 10.40 6.45 10.53
CA ALA A 205 9.72 5.15 10.48
C ALA A 205 10.27 4.12 11.51
N GLY A 206 11.24 4.52 12.33
CA GLY A 206 11.84 3.68 13.37
C GLY A 206 12.47 2.40 12.81
N VAL A 207 12.34 1.30 13.53
CA VAL A 207 13.00 0.02 13.17
C VAL A 207 12.66 -0.45 11.76
N VAL A 208 11.43 -0.27 11.29
CA VAL A 208 11.05 -0.61 9.92
C VAL A 208 11.75 0.29 8.91
N GLY A 209 11.96 1.56 9.26
CA GLY A 209 12.76 2.49 8.48
C GLY A 209 14.18 1.98 8.27
N ASP A 210 14.82 1.47 9.32
CA ASP A 210 16.15 0.86 9.25
C ASP A 210 16.20 -0.35 8.31
N MET A 211 15.14 -1.18 8.28
CA MET A 211 15.06 -2.31 7.36
C MET A 211 14.91 -1.86 5.90
N VAL A 212 14.04 -0.87 5.65
CA VAL A 212 13.89 -0.28 4.31
C VAL A 212 15.19 0.35 3.83
N LEU A 213 15.90 1.08 4.71
CA LEU A 213 17.21 1.62 4.40
C LEU A 213 18.23 0.54 4.05
N GLY A 214 18.26 -0.54 4.83
CA GLY A 214 19.10 -1.69 4.51
C GLY A 214 18.85 -2.23 3.10
N CYS A 215 17.58 -2.33 2.69
CA CYS A 215 17.22 -2.71 1.32
C CYS A 215 17.69 -1.68 0.28
N VAL A 216 17.56 -0.38 0.56
CA VAL A 216 18.04 0.69 -0.33
C VAL A 216 19.57 0.62 -0.51
N GLU A 217 20.32 0.44 0.59
CA GLU A 217 21.79 0.32 0.59
C GLU A 217 22.25 -0.95 -0.13
N ALA A 218 21.52 -2.05 -0.01
CA ALA A 218 21.76 -3.29 -0.74
C ALA A 218 21.36 -3.22 -2.24
N GLY A 219 20.81 -2.09 -2.72
CA GLY A 219 20.30 -1.92 -4.08
C GLY A 219 19.05 -2.75 -4.38
N ARG A 220 18.23 -3.02 -3.36
CA ARG A 220 17.03 -3.85 -3.38
C ARG A 220 15.79 -3.12 -2.84
N THR A 221 15.68 -1.85 -3.14
CA THR A 221 14.61 -0.97 -2.63
C THR A 221 13.22 -1.60 -2.79
N GLY A 222 12.92 -2.15 -3.96
CA GLY A 222 11.63 -2.79 -4.26
C GLY A 222 11.37 -4.10 -3.53
N ASP A 223 12.38 -4.69 -2.88
CA ASP A 223 12.21 -5.90 -2.06
C ASP A 223 11.79 -5.60 -0.61
N ALA A 224 11.81 -4.33 -0.17
CA ALA A 224 11.58 -3.97 1.22
C ALA A 224 10.19 -4.38 1.74
N LEU A 225 9.12 -4.14 0.99
CA LEU A 225 7.78 -4.58 1.37
C LEU A 225 7.62 -6.12 1.25
N PRO A 226 8.01 -6.78 0.13
CA PRO A 226 7.99 -8.24 0.03
C PRO A 226 8.78 -8.97 1.13
N LEU A 227 9.97 -8.47 1.51
CA LEU A 227 10.75 -9.04 2.61
C LEU A 227 10.06 -8.86 3.96
N GLY A 228 9.34 -7.78 4.16
CA GLY A 228 8.49 -7.59 5.33
C GLY A 228 7.42 -8.67 5.44
N LEU A 229 6.75 -9.03 4.33
CA LEU A 229 5.78 -10.13 4.30
C LEU A 229 6.44 -11.48 4.62
N VAL A 230 7.64 -11.73 4.07
CA VAL A 230 8.41 -12.95 4.34
C VAL A 230 8.89 -13.00 5.79
N SER A 231 9.22 -11.86 6.39
CA SER A 231 9.61 -11.80 7.80
C SER A 231 8.48 -12.28 8.73
N GLY A 232 7.21 -12.10 8.33
CA GLY A 232 6.05 -12.66 9.02
C GLY A 232 6.06 -14.21 9.08
N VAL A 233 6.58 -14.85 8.05
CA VAL A 233 6.78 -16.32 8.03
C VAL A 233 7.97 -16.70 8.92
N ILE A 234 9.11 -16.01 8.75
CA ILE A 234 10.36 -16.33 9.47
C ILE A 234 10.20 -16.18 10.98
N PHE A 235 9.52 -15.12 11.43
CA PHE A 235 9.36 -14.78 12.85
C PHE A 235 7.97 -15.11 13.40
N SER A 236 7.21 -15.96 12.69
CA SER A 236 5.91 -16.45 13.15
C SER A 236 6.03 -17.17 14.50
N ALA A 237 5.08 -16.94 15.39
CA ALA A 237 5.01 -17.66 16.66
C ALA A 237 4.79 -19.16 16.46
N ASP A 238 4.00 -19.54 15.45
CA ASP A 238 3.73 -20.95 15.13
C ASP A 238 4.95 -21.69 14.52
N GLY A 239 5.93 -20.91 14.04
CA GLY A 239 7.19 -21.44 13.50
C GLY A 239 8.34 -21.44 14.50
N GLU A 240 8.11 -21.06 15.75
CA GLU A 240 9.15 -20.94 16.77
C GLU A 240 9.86 -22.30 17.02
N GLY A 241 11.19 -22.26 17.06
CA GLY A 241 12.02 -23.48 17.22
C GLY A 241 12.35 -24.24 15.93
N GLN A 242 11.81 -23.84 14.78
CA GLN A 242 12.16 -24.45 13.47
C GLN A 242 13.55 -23.97 13.01
N SER A 243 14.52 -24.91 12.93
CA SER A 243 15.91 -24.57 12.55
C SER A 243 16.01 -23.96 11.15
N ALA A 244 15.13 -24.34 10.23
CA ALA A 244 15.09 -23.80 8.87
C ALA A 244 14.73 -22.31 8.87
N LEU A 245 13.78 -21.87 9.72
CA LEU A 245 13.40 -20.45 9.86
C LEU A 245 14.53 -19.66 10.51
N GLY A 246 15.24 -20.21 11.51
CA GLY A 246 16.43 -19.56 12.08
C GLY A 246 17.55 -19.36 11.04
N GLN A 247 17.78 -20.32 10.15
CA GLN A 247 18.71 -20.15 9.04
C GLN A 247 18.23 -19.15 8.00
N ALA A 248 16.93 -19.09 7.78
CA ALA A 248 16.34 -18.10 6.87
C ALA A 248 16.48 -16.67 7.43
N ALA A 249 16.36 -16.46 8.74
CA ALA A 249 16.61 -15.19 9.39
C ALA A 249 18.04 -14.68 9.10
N ILE A 250 19.05 -15.54 9.21
CA ILE A 250 20.44 -15.19 8.87
C ILE A 250 20.60 -14.86 7.38
N ARG A 251 19.88 -15.59 6.50
CA ARG A 251 19.92 -15.29 5.05
C ARG A 251 19.20 -13.96 4.71
N LEU A 252 18.16 -13.62 5.47
CA LEU A 252 17.42 -12.37 5.31
C LEU A 252 18.33 -11.15 5.53
N GLU A 253 19.27 -11.22 6.46
CA GLU A 253 20.20 -10.12 6.78
C GLU A 253 20.99 -9.63 5.56
N ARG A 254 21.32 -10.53 4.61
CA ARG A 254 22.01 -10.16 3.35
C ARG A 254 21.17 -9.25 2.44
N PHE A 255 19.87 -9.27 2.59
CA PHE A 255 18.97 -8.41 1.81
C PHE A 255 18.84 -6.99 2.39
N VAL A 256 19.25 -6.82 3.64
CA VAL A 256 19.20 -5.56 4.38
C VAL A 256 20.60 -5.04 4.74
N ASN A 257 21.56 -5.26 3.84
CA ASN A 257 22.95 -4.81 4.01
C ASN A 257 23.62 -5.37 5.28
N ASP A 258 23.43 -6.67 5.53
CA ASP A 258 23.95 -7.43 6.67
C ASP A 258 23.51 -6.87 8.06
N LYS A 259 22.44 -6.08 8.11
CA LYS A 259 21.84 -5.64 9.38
C LYS A 259 21.16 -6.82 10.06
N HIS A 260 21.38 -6.97 11.36
CA HIS A 260 20.70 -7.98 12.17
C HIS A 260 19.21 -7.68 12.28
N VAL A 261 18.38 -8.71 12.09
CA VAL A 261 16.92 -8.63 12.22
C VAL A 261 16.48 -9.51 13.39
N GLY A 262 16.15 -8.88 14.52
CA GLY A 262 15.62 -9.58 15.68
C GLY A 262 14.17 -10.00 15.51
N VAL A 263 13.68 -10.84 16.40
CA VAL A 263 12.30 -11.37 16.34
C VAL A 263 11.25 -10.26 16.41
N LYS A 264 11.45 -9.28 17.28
CA LYS A 264 10.52 -8.16 17.44
C LYS A 264 10.52 -7.29 16.21
N GLU A 265 11.71 -6.91 15.73
CA GLU A 265 11.91 -6.08 14.55
C GLU A 265 11.29 -6.75 13.31
N GLY A 266 11.47 -8.04 13.16
CA GLY A 266 10.89 -8.82 12.06
C GLY A 266 9.35 -8.86 12.12
N ARG A 267 8.77 -8.98 13.31
CA ARG A 267 7.31 -8.93 13.50
C ARG A 267 6.73 -7.53 13.26
N ASP A 268 7.41 -6.50 13.72
CA ASP A 268 7.00 -5.10 13.47
C ASP A 268 7.05 -4.79 11.97
N TRP A 269 8.10 -5.28 11.27
CA TRP A 269 8.22 -5.15 9.81
C TRP A 269 7.10 -5.89 9.08
N ALA A 270 6.79 -7.12 9.49
CA ALA A 270 5.70 -7.90 8.91
C ALA A 270 4.35 -7.20 9.06
N ALA A 271 4.03 -6.72 10.25
CA ALA A 271 2.78 -6.02 10.51
C ALA A 271 2.64 -4.74 9.66
N ALA A 272 3.71 -3.97 9.49
CA ALA A 272 3.73 -2.80 8.64
C ALA A 272 3.60 -3.17 7.15
N ALA A 273 4.22 -4.28 6.70
CA ALA A 273 4.13 -4.76 5.33
C ALA A 273 2.72 -5.27 4.97
N GLU A 274 2.06 -5.98 5.87
CA GLU A 274 0.66 -6.43 5.70
C GLU A 274 -0.30 -5.23 5.56
N GLN A 275 -0.10 -4.19 6.38
CA GLN A 275 -0.84 -2.94 6.23
C GLN A 275 -0.50 -2.24 4.91
N GLY A 276 0.77 -2.28 4.49
CA GLY A 276 1.25 -1.70 3.24
C GLY A 276 0.56 -2.31 2.01
N VAL A 277 0.45 -3.64 1.97
CA VAL A 277 -0.24 -4.38 0.90
C VAL A 277 -1.66 -3.89 0.68
N SER A 278 -2.41 -3.65 1.76
CA SER A 278 -3.80 -3.17 1.68
C SER A 278 -3.94 -1.75 1.10
N ARG A 279 -2.85 -0.97 1.05
CA ARG A 279 -2.82 0.38 0.46
C ARG A 279 -2.31 0.41 -0.97
N LEU A 280 -1.80 -0.70 -1.49
CA LEU A 280 -1.32 -0.79 -2.88
C LEU A 280 -2.48 -0.92 -3.87
N GLY A 281 -2.28 -0.40 -5.08
CA GLY A 281 -3.16 -0.73 -6.20
C GLY A 281 -3.01 -2.21 -6.61
N VAL A 282 -4.00 -2.73 -7.32
CA VAL A 282 -4.12 -4.17 -7.66
C VAL A 282 -2.84 -4.76 -8.27
N ASP A 283 -2.25 -4.08 -9.25
CA ASP A 283 -1.05 -4.58 -9.94
C ASP A 283 0.19 -4.57 -9.04
N ALA A 284 0.37 -3.51 -8.25
CA ALA A 284 1.48 -3.39 -7.31
C ALA A 284 1.33 -4.40 -6.16
N CYS A 285 0.11 -4.63 -5.68
CA CYS A 285 -0.19 -5.66 -4.68
C CYS A 285 0.20 -7.04 -5.21
N ARG A 286 -0.26 -7.41 -6.42
CA ARG A 286 0.09 -8.68 -7.04
C ARG A 286 1.60 -8.83 -7.18
N ALA A 287 2.28 -7.82 -7.72
CA ALA A 287 3.74 -7.85 -7.89
C ALA A 287 4.47 -8.03 -6.55
N ALA A 288 4.02 -7.39 -5.47
CA ALA A 288 4.58 -7.55 -4.14
C ALA A 288 4.41 -8.97 -3.59
N LEU A 289 3.22 -9.55 -3.73
CA LEU A 289 2.91 -10.90 -3.29
C LEU A 289 3.69 -11.96 -4.08
N ASP A 290 3.75 -11.85 -5.41
CA ASP A 290 4.51 -12.73 -6.28
C ASP A 290 6.01 -12.66 -5.95
N ARG A 291 6.53 -11.46 -5.66
CA ARG A 291 7.92 -11.28 -5.25
C ARG A 291 8.19 -11.88 -3.88
N ALA A 292 7.27 -11.76 -2.92
CA ALA A 292 7.40 -12.40 -1.61
C ALA A 292 7.44 -13.93 -1.73
N ASP A 293 6.58 -14.53 -2.55
CA ASP A 293 6.62 -15.97 -2.84
C ASP A 293 7.94 -16.40 -3.50
N ALA A 294 8.53 -15.57 -4.38
CA ALA A 294 9.85 -15.82 -4.92
C ALA A 294 10.95 -15.78 -3.84
N LEU A 295 10.86 -14.80 -2.91
CA LEU A 295 11.80 -14.68 -1.79
C LEU A 295 11.72 -15.86 -0.81
N LEU A 296 10.54 -16.45 -0.57
CA LEU A 296 10.43 -17.69 0.21
C LEU A 296 11.24 -18.83 -0.42
N ARG A 297 11.27 -18.92 -1.77
CA ARG A 297 12.10 -19.91 -2.49
C ARG A 297 13.59 -19.60 -2.37
N ASP A 298 13.98 -18.32 -2.54
CA ASP A 298 15.37 -17.88 -2.41
C ASP A 298 15.91 -18.16 -1.00
N LEU A 299 15.07 -17.99 0.01
CA LEU A 299 15.37 -18.24 1.42
C LEU A 299 15.20 -19.73 1.82
N ARG A 300 14.70 -20.57 0.91
CA ARG A 300 14.49 -22.03 1.11
C ARG A 300 13.54 -22.35 2.26
N ILE A 301 12.43 -21.63 2.34
CA ILE A 301 11.38 -21.79 3.35
C ILE A 301 9.98 -21.84 2.75
N SER A 302 9.84 -22.20 1.47
CA SER A 302 8.53 -22.31 0.81
C SER A 302 7.57 -23.27 1.52
N GLU A 303 8.09 -24.27 2.21
CA GLU A 303 7.30 -25.23 2.99
C GLU A 303 6.60 -24.60 4.21
N PHE A 304 7.08 -23.45 4.66
CA PHE A 304 6.50 -22.67 5.76
C PHE A 304 5.56 -21.57 5.30
N ALA A 305 5.26 -21.45 4.02
CA ALA A 305 4.39 -20.40 3.48
C ALA A 305 3.03 -20.35 4.19
N GLN A 306 2.48 -21.51 4.60
CA GLN A 306 1.23 -21.65 5.34
C GLN A 306 1.14 -20.84 6.66
N LEU A 307 2.28 -20.38 7.17
CA LEU A 307 2.34 -19.51 8.35
C LEU A 307 1.92 -18.07 8.04
N SER A 308 1.81 -17.68 6.77
CA SER A 308 1.33 -16.37 6.36
C SER A 308 -0.20 -16.34 6.20
N ASP A 309 -0.83 -15.24 6.60
CA ASP A 309 -2.25 -15.00 6.34
C ASP A 309 -2.49 -14.17 5.05
N VAL A 310 -1.42 -13.85 4.29
CA VAL A 310 -1.47 -12.89 3.17
C VAL A 310 -0.94 -13.48 1.86
N LEU A 311 0.05 -14.38 1.90
CA LEU A 311 0.73 -14.89 0.70
C LEU A 311 -0.13 -15.86 -0.10
N PRO A 312 -0.20 -15.75 -1.46
CA PRO A 312 -0.98 -16.66 -2.30
C PRO A 312 -0.61 -18.13 -2.11
N SER A 313 0.70 -18.44 -2.04
CA SER A 313 1.20 -19.79 -1.81
C SER A 313 0.75 -20.38 -0.46
N ALA A 314 0.53 -19.53 0.55
CA ALA A 314 -0.02 -19.94 1.84
C ALA A 314 -1.47 -20.40 1.72
N LEU A 315 -2.29 -19.67 0.99
CA LEU A 315 -3.68 -20.04 0.74
C LEU A 315 -3.75 -21.40 0.01
N ASP A 316 -2.96 -21.57 -1.03
CA ASP A 316 -2.93 -22.82 -1.80
C ASP A 316 -2.52 -24.02 -0.94
N GLN A 317 -1.52 -23.87 -0.07
CA GLN A 317 -1.14 -24.93 0.86
C GLN A 317 -2.25 -25.26 1.87
N ARG A 318 -2.87 -24.24 2.48
CA ARG A 318 -4.00 -24.42 3.41
C ARG A 318 -5.19 -25.12 2.73
N LEU A 319 -5.50 -24.75 1.49
CA LEU A 319 -6.56 -25.39 0.73
C LEU A 319 -6.24 -26.84 0.37
N LYS A 320 -4.97 -27.18 0.07
CA LYS A 320 -4.52 -28.56 -0.13
C LYS A 320 -4.63 -29.37 1.16
N GLU A 321 -4.29 -28.81 2.31
CA GLU A 321 -4.46 -29.49 3.61
C GLU A 321 -5.93 -29.71 3.95
N PHE A 322 -6.78 -28.70 3.68
CA PHE A 322 -8.23 -28.84 3.79
C PHE A 322 -8.76 -29.95 2.86
N ALA A 323 -8.30 -30.02 1.61
CA ALA A 323 -8.67 -31.07 0.66
C ALA A 323 -8.30 -32.48 1.15
N ARG A 324 -7.11 -32.65 1.73
CA ARG A 324 -6.68 -33.91 2.32
C ARG A 324 -7.54 -34.32 3.52
N ALA A 325 -7.78 -33.38 4.43
CA ALA A 325 -8.66 -33.61 5.59
C ALA A 325 -10.08 -33.97 5.17
N LEU A 326 -10.66 -33.26 4.18
CA LEU A 326 -11.99 -33.54 3.63
C LEU A 326 -12.04 -34.91 2.98
N SER A 327 -11.04 -35.29 2.17
CA SER A 327 -10.96 -36.59 1.51
C SER A 327 -10.86 -37.72 2.53
N ALA A 328 -10.03 -37.57 3.57
CA ALA A 328 -9.92 -38.54 4.65
C ALA A 328 -11.23 -38.71 5.41
N HIS A 329 -11.91 -37.61 5.73
CA HIS A 329 -13.21 -37.66 6.40
C HIS A 329 -14.30 -38.32 5.54
N VAL A 330 -14.33 -38.01 4.24
CA VAL A 330 -15.29 -38.66 3.30
C VAL A 330 -15.06 -40.16 3.20
N ALA A 331 -13.80 -40.63 3.25
CA ALA A 331 -13.48 -42.05 3.23
C ALA A 331 -13.88 -42.75 4.54
N GLU A 332 -13.69 -42.12 5.69
CA GLU A 332 -14.02 -42.65 7.02
C GLU A 332 -14.56 -41.53 7.91
N PRO A 333 -15.88 -41.28 7.90
CA PRO A 333 -16.49 -40.24 8.73
C PRO A 333 -16.42 -40.58 10.22
N THR A 334 -15.58 -39.84 10.96
CA THR A 334 -15.44 -39.95 12.42
C THR A 334 -15.32 -38.54 13.03
N GLU A 335 -15.59 -38.41 14.34
CA GLU A 335 -15.41 -37.14 15.05
C GLU A 335 -13.99 -36.56 14.92
N PRO A 336 -12.89 -37.36 15.08
CA PRO A 336 -11.55 -36.85 14.90
C PRO A 336 -11.28 -36.37 13.48
N SER A 337 -11.74 -37.07 12.43
CA SER A 337 -11.57 -36.65 11.04
C SER A 337 -12.38 -35.38 10.74
N LEU A 338 -13.59 -35.25 11.29
CA LEU A 338 -14.38 -34.01 11.20
C LEU A 338 -13.63 -32.83 11.85
N GLN A 339 -13.06 -33.03 13.02
CA GLN A 339 -12.27 -31.99 13.69
C GLN A 339 -11.12 -31.49 12.83
N GLN A 340 -10.45 -32.39 12.11
CA GLN A 340 -9.39 -31.97 11.17
C GLN A 340 -9.96 -31.14 10.01
N VAL A 341 -11.10 -31.50 9.45
CA VAL A 341 -11.78 -30.69 8.42
C VAL A 341 -12.09 -29.31 8.94
N GLU A 342 -12.64 -29.20 10.17
CA GLU A 342 -12.96 -27.91 10.79
C GLU A 342 -11.74 -27.02 10.96
N VAL A 343 -10.65 -27.55 11.52
CA VAL A 343 -9.39 -26.80 11.74
C VAL A 343 -8.81 -26.30 10.43
N GLN A 344 -8.75 -27.19 9.40
CA GLN A 344 -8.15 -26.77 8.12
C GLN A 344 -9.05 -25.82 7.33
N ALA A 345 -10.39 -25.98 7.41
CA ALA A 345 -11.33 -25.04 6.84
C ALA A 345 -11.19 -23.64 7.48
N GLU A 346 -11.11 -23.58 8.81
CA GLU A 346 -10.96 -22.32 9.54
C GLU A 346 -9.66 -21.60 9.16
N ARG A 347 -8.54 -22.34 9.08
CA ARG A 347 -7.26 -21.80 8.62
C ARG A 347 -7.34 -21.22 7.21
N ALA A 348 -7.99 -21.93 6.28
CA ALA A 348 -8.17 -21.44 4.92
C ALA A 348 -9.09 -20.20 4.87
N LEU A 349 -10.21 -20.24 5.59
CA LEU A 349 -11.18 -19.14 5.63
C LEU A 349 -10.66 -17.86 6.30
N LYS A 350 -9.69 -17.98 7.20
CA LYS A 350 -9.04 -16.84 7.86
C LYS A 350 -8.10 -16.07 6.94
N HIS A 351 -7.63 -16.69 5.86
CA HIS A 351 -6.70 -16.07 4.94
C HIS A 351 -7.30 -14.83 4.24
N THR A 352 -6.55 -13.74 4.15
CA THR A 352 -7.06 -12.45 3.63
C THR A 352 -7.61 -12.54 2.21
N LEU A 353 -6.95 -13.28 1.33
CA LEU A 353 -7.40 -13.46 -0.06
C LEU A 353 -8.73 -14.20 -0.19
N MET A 354 -9.14 -14.97 0.82
CA MET A 354 -10.44 -15.63 0.81
C MET A 354 -11.62 -14.65 0.91
N ASN A 355 -11.41 -13.45 1.44
CA ASN A 355 -12.43 -12.42 1.51
C ASN A 355 -12.79 -11.85 0.13
N GLU A 356 -11.84 -11.88 -0.81
CA GLU A 356 -12.01 -11.40 -2.18
C GLU A 356 -12.55 -12.51 -3.12
N GLN A 357 -12.44 -13.77 -2.71
CA GLN A 357 -12.80 -14.95 -3.48
C GLN A 357 -14.14 -15.55 -3.00
N GLY A 358 -15.21 -14.76 -3.01
CA GLY A 358 -16.52 -15.15 -2.49
C GLY A 358 -17.03 -16.55 -2.91
N PRO A 359 -16.99 -16.92 -4.21
CA PRO A 359 -17.40 -18.25 -4.65
C PRO A 359 -16.50 -19.39 -4.11
N ARG A 360 -15.21 -19.15 -3.94
CA ARG A 360 -14.27 -20.13 -3.38
C ARG A 360 -14.50 -20.30 -1.88
N ARG A 361 -14.68 -19.19 -1.17
CA ARG A 361 -15.06 -19.16 0.24
C ARG A 361 -16.33 -19.97 0.49
N GLU A 362 -17.39 -19.72 -0.30
CA GLU A 362 -18.66 -20.43 -0.20
C GLU A 362 -18.48 -21.94 -0.39
N ARG A 363 -17.67 -22.39 -1.37
CA ARG A 363 -17.41 -23.82 -1.57
C ARG A 363 -16.74 -24.48 -0.36
N VAL A 364 -15.75 -23.82 0.26
CA VAL A 364 -15.11 -24.33 1.49
C VAL A 364 -16.14 -24.46 2.61
N GLU A 365 -16.97 -23.44 2.81
CA GLU A 365 -18.04 -23.46 3.83
C GLU A 365 -19.07 -24.56 3.57
N MET A 366 -19.49 -24.76 2.32
CA MET A 366 -20.44 -25.82 1.95
C MET A 366 -19.83 -27.22 2.12
N ALA A 367 -18.57 -27.40 1.74
CA ALA A 367 -17.87 -28.68 1.95
C ALA A 367 -17.75 -29.02 3.44
N ARG A 368 -17.39 -28.02 4.27
CA ARG A 368 -17.34 -28.16 5.73
C ARG A 368 -18.69 -28.57 6.33
N ARG A 369 -19.74 -27.95 5.88
CA ARG A 369 -21.12 -28.27 6.34
C ARG A 369 -21.55 -29.63 5.87
N LEU A 370 -21.23 -30.06 4.63
CA LEU A 370 -21.48 -31.42 4.17
C LEU A 370 -20.69 -32.46 4.96
N ALA A 371 -19.45 -32.17 5.34
CA ALA A 371 -18.68 -33.07 6.21
C ALA A 371 -19.38 -33.31 7.55
N ARG A 372 -19.89 -32.27 8.21
CA ARG A 372 -20.71 -32.40 9.43
C ARG A 372 -21.94 -33.25 9.19
N TRP A 373 -22.62 -33.01 8.08
CA TRP A 373 -23.85 -33.75 7.74
C TRP A 373 -23.52 -35.21 7.45
N LEU A 374 -22.42 -35.57 6.83
CA LEU A 374 -22.01 -36.96 6.59
C LEU A 374 -21.86 -37.77 7.88
N LEU A 375 -21.49 -37.12 8.98
CA LEU A 375 -21.35 -37.75 10.30
C LEU A 375 -22.64 -37.73 11.12
N SER A 376 -23.59 -36.82 10.84
CA SER A 376 -24.80 -36.69 11.61
C SER A 376 -25.68 -37.97 11.55
N PRO A 377 -26.50 -38.28 12.54
CA PRO A 377 -27.44 -39.42 12.47
C PRO A 377 -28.34 -39.30 11.24
N MET A 378 -28.65 -40.41 10.59
CA MET A 378 -29.63 -40.39 9.53
C MET A 378 -31.01 -40.20 10.16
N ALA A 379 -31.88 -39.38 9.57
CA ALA A 379 -33.23 -39.21 10.03
C ALA A 379 -33.96 -40.57 10.02
N SER A 380 -34.47 -40.96 11.15
CA SER A 380 -35.25 -42.20 11.34
C SER A 380 -36.76 -41.97 11.16
N GLY A 381 -37.13 -40.94 10.38
CA GLY A 381 -38.53 -40.64 10.11
C GLY A 381 -39.26 -41.80 9.46
N THR A 382 -40.19 -42.42 10.19
CA THR A 382 -40.98 -43.54 9.70
C THR A 382 -42.25 -43.08 9.01
N SER A 383 -42.62 -41.82 9.15
CA SER A 383 -43.83 -41.22 8.57
C SER A 383 -43.52 -40.21 7.46
N LEU A 384 -44.46 -40.03 6.52
CA LEU A 384 -44.31 -39.02 5.45
C LEU A 384 -44.18 -37.61 6.00
N PRO A 385 -44.97 -37.13 6.99
CA PRO A 385 -44.80 -35.80 7.55
C PRO A 385 -43.39 -35.51 8.11
N GLU A 386 -42.82 -36.47 8.83
CA GLU A 386 -41.43 -36.35 9.36
C GLU A 386 -40.41 -36.32 8.24
N SER A 387 -40.61 -37.14 7.19
CA SER A 387 -39.70 -37.16 6.02
C SER A 387 -39.75 -35.84 5.21
N VAL A 388 -40.98 -35.27 5.06
CA VAL A 388 -41.15 -33.94 4.41
C VAL A 388 -40.52 -32.85 5.24
N GLN A 389 -40.71 -32.85 6.56
CA GLN A 389 -40.08 -31.87 7.45
C GLN A 389 -38.55 -31.95 7.38
N TRP A 390 -38.01 -33.18 7.45
CA TRP A 390 -36.55 -33.36 7.29
C TRP A 390 -36.04 -32.87 5.94
N GLN A 391 -36.78 -33.09 4.85
CA GLN A 391 -36.41 -32.58 3.54
C GLN A 391 -36.40 -31.04 3.53
N ALA A 392 -37.33 -30.38 4.19
CA ALA A 392 -37.40 -28.94 4.29
C ALA A 392 -36.25 -28.36 5.13
N ASP A 393 -35.93 -28.98 6.27
CA ASP A 393 -34.97 -28.46 7.23
C ASP A 393 -33.55 -28.80 6.87
N GLU A 394 -33.27 -30.01 6.36
CA GLU A 394 -31.94 -30.54 6.12
C GLU A 394 -31.67 -30.85 4.65
N GLY A 395 -32.60 -31.59 4.01
CA GLY A 395 -32.39 -32.12 2.67
C GLY A 395 -32.21 -31.04 1.60
N ALA A 396 -33.02 -30.00 1.64
CA ALA A 396 -32.96 -28.88 0.73
C ALA A 396 -31.59 -28.18 0.82
N TYR A 397 -31.10 -27.96 2.03
CA TYR A 397 -29.82 -27.38 2.30
C TYR A 397 -28.66 -28.25 1.77
N VAL A 398 -28.75 -29.58 1.98
CA VAL A 398 -27.74 -30.52 1.45
C VAL A 398 -27.71 -30.49 -0.08
N ASP A 399 -28.86 -30.39 -0.72
CA ASP A 399 -28.99 -30.31 -2.17
C ASP A 399 -28.34 -29.01 -2.70
N TRP A 400 -28.57 -27.89 -2.03
CA TRP A 400 -27.94 -26.63 -2.35
C TRP A 400 -26.39 -26.68 -2.15
N ALA A 401 -25.92 -27.16 -0.99
CA ALA A 401 -24.48 -27.28 -0.71
C ALA A 401 -23.77 -28.16 -1.74
N ARG A 402 -24.38 -29.32 -2.09
CA ARG A 402 -23.90 -30.22 -3.13
C ARG A 402 -23.82 -29.56 -4.50
N PHE A 403 -24.79 -28.72 -4.86
CA PHE A 403 -24.80 -27.96 -6.10
C PHE A 403 -23.65 -26.94 -6.16
N ARG A 404 -23.38 -26.24 -5.07
CA ARG A 404 -22.28 -25.27 -5.00
C ARG A 404 -20.91 -25.92 -5.23
N LEU A 405 -20.73 -27.17 -4.87
CA LEU A 405 -19.47 -27.91 -5.10
C LEU A 405 -19.27 -28.34 -6.56
N LEU A 406 -20.27 -28.22 -7.43
CA LEU A 406 -20.14 -28.58 -8.87
C LEU A 406 -19.10 -27.71 -9.58
N GLY A 407 -18.88 -26.49 -9.15
CA GLY A 407 -17.92 -25.56 -9.75
C GLY A 407 -16.45 -25.98 -9.63
N GLY A 408 -16.16 -26.99 -8.80
CA GLY A 408 -14.77 -27.44 -8.57
C GLY A 408 -13.87 -26.34 -8.02
N ASP A 409 -12.55 -26.49 -8.25
CA ASP A 409 -11.52 -25.49 -7.92
C ASP A 409 -10.37 -25.61 -8.92
N GLU A 410 -9.53 -24.56 -9.03
CA GLU A 410 -8.32 -24.58 -9.84
C GLU A 410 -7.27 -25.57 -9.30
N LEU A 411 -7.27 -25.78 -7.95
CA LEU A 411 -6.43 -26.79 -7.32
C LEU A 411 -7.07 -28.19 -7.52
N THR A 412 -6.39 -29.03 -8.27
CA THR A 412 -6.89 -30.38 -8.60
C THR A 412 -7.26 -31.19 -7.36
N GLU A 413 -6.40 -31.19 -6.32
CA GLU A 413 -6.66 -31.94 -5.07
C GLU A 413 -7.94 -31.47 -4.38
N LEU A 414 -8.22 -30.16 -4.40
CA LEU A 414 -9.43 -29.58 -3.80
C LEU A 414 -10.66 -29.89 -4.65
N SER A 415 -10.55 -29.83 -5.97
CA SER A 415 -11.62 -30.21 -6.89
C SER A 415 -12.00 -31.69 -6.74
N ASP A 416 -11.01 -32.59 -6.61
CA ASP A 416 -11.22 -34.01 -6.38
C ASP A 416 -11.89 -34.28 -5.02
N ALA A 417 -11.48 -33.57 -3.96
CA ALA A 417 -12.08 -33.67 -2.64
C ALA A 417 -13.55 -33.22 -2.64
N TYR A 418 -13.87 -32.11 -3.34
CA TYR A 418 -15.25 -31.66 -3.53
C TYR A 418 -16.08 -32.69 -4.31
N ALA A 419 -15.53 -33.28 -5.36
CA ALA A 419 -16.20 -34.31 -6.12
C ALA A 419 -16.47 -35.56 -5.28
N ALA A 420 -15.52 -35.98 -4.43
CA ALA A 420 -15.70 -37.09 -3.49
C ALA A 420 -16.77 -36.79 -2.43
N CYS A 421 -16.71 -35.63 -1.81
CA CYS A 421 -17.72 -35.18 -0.82
C CYS A 421 -19.13 -35.13 -1.44
N ARG A 422 -19.27 -34.62 -2.64
CA ARG A 422 -20.55 -34.60 -3.38
C ARG A 422 -21.06 -36.01 -3.68
N ARG A 423 -20.20 -36.94 -4.12
CA ARG A 423 -20.60 -38.34 -4.35
C ARG A 423 -21.09 -39.01 -3.07
N ALA A 424 -20.39 -38.82 -1.95
CA ALA A 424 -20.83 -39.35 -0.65
C ALA A 424 -22.18 -38.76 -0.21
N ALA A 425 -22.36 -37.45 -0.41
CA ALA A 425 -23.63 -36.80 -0.11
C ALA A 425 -24.79 -37.34 -1.00
N ILE A 426 -24.54 -37.58 -2.29
CA ILE A 426 -25.55 -38.20 -3.20
C ILE A 426 -25.91 -39.60 -2.70
N ALA A 427 -24.94 -40.47 -2.43
CA ALA A 427 -25.18 -41.83 -1.98
C ALA A 427 -26.00 -41.87 -0.69
N ARG A 428 -25.74 -40.99 0.26
CA ARG A 428 -26.50 -40.87 1.50
C ARG A 428 -27.91 -40.32 1.24
N ARG A 429 -28.07 -39.33 0.35
CA ARG A 429 -29.37 -38.79 -0.10
C ARG A 429 -30.21 -39.87 -0.78
N ASP A 430 -29.62 -40.72 -1.63
CA ASP A 430 -30.32 -41.83 -2.28
C ASP A 430 -30.85 -42.87 -1.27
N SER A 431 -30.11 -43.08 -0.18
CA SER A 431 -30.58 -43.92 0.92
C SER A 431 -31.81 -43.33 1.60
N PHE A 432 -31.83 -42.01 1.85
CA PHE A 432 -32.99 -41.30 2.38
C PHE A 432 -34.16 -41.32 1.39
N ALA A 433 -33.92 -41.11 0.09
CA ALA A 433 -34.95 -41.14 -0.94
C ALA A 433 -35.70 -42.47 -0.99
N LYS A 434 -35.03 -43.61 -0.70
CA LYS A 434 -35.67 -44.92 -0.58
C LYS A 434 -36.64 -44.99 0.61
N VAL A 435 -36.20 -44.46 1.76
CA VAL A 435 -37.09 -44.39 2.97
C VAL A 435 -38.29 -43.46 2.71
N PHE A 436 -38.05 -42.31 2.10
CA PHE A 436 -39.10 -41.38 1.70
C PHE A 436 -40.14 -42.03 0.76
N ALA A 437 -39.68 -42.75 -0.28
CA ALA A 437 -40.54 -43.44 -1.23
C ALA A 437 -41.39 -44.51 -0.56
N GLN A 438 -40.85 -45.24 0.42
CA GLN A 438 -41.63 -46.23 1.21
C GLN A 438 -42.70 -45.55 2.08
N ALA A 439 -42.31 -44.45 2.76
CA ALA A 439 -43.27 -43.66 3.58
C ALA A 439 -44.40 -43.06 2.73
N LEU A 440 -44.08 -42.54 1.52
CA LEU A 440 -45.06 -42.06 0.56
C LEU A 440 -46.01 -43.17 0.06
N ALA A 441 -45.50 -44.36 -0.26
CA ALA A 441 -46.30 -45.49 -0.68
C ALA A 441 -47.29 -45.96 0.45
N GLN A 442 -46.80 -46.03 1.68
CA GLN A 442 -47.62 -46.36 2.84
C GLN A 442 -48.71 -45.29 3.10
N TRP A 443 -48.32 -44.01 2.98
CA TRP A 443 -49.29 -42.91 3.11
C TRP A 443 -50.36 -42.94 2.07
N ASN A 444 -50.09 -43.21 0.82
CA ASN A 444 -51.07 -43.31 -0.25
C ASN A 444 -52.00 -44.53 -0.11
N ALA A 445 -51.51 -45.59 0.53
CA ALA A 445 -52.36 -46.78 0.83
C ALA A 445 -53.35 -46.58 2.02
N GLN A 446 -53.06 -45.63 2.90
CA GLN A 446 -53.94 -45.25 3.99
C GLN A 446 -54.74 -44.05 3.52
N THR A 447 -56.07 -44.11 3.45
CA THR A 447 -56.95 -43.00 3.10
C THR A 447 -56.84 -41.92 4.18
N PRO A 448 -56.08 -40.80 3.94
CA PRO A 448 -55.77 -39.84 4.99
C PRO A 448 -56.92 -38.84 5.14
N GLU A 449 -57.83 -39.05 6.08
CA GLU A 449 -58.88 -38.07 6.35
C GLU A 449 -58.37 -36.79 7.06
N ASN A 450 -57.22 -36.75 7.65
CA ASN A 450 -56.65 -35.50 8.20
C ASN A 450 -55.16 -35.63 8.63
N SER A 451 -54.25 -35.40 7.76
CA SER A 451 -52.81 -35.32 8.09
C SER A 451 -52.39 -33.89 8.32
N GLY A 452 -52.76 -33.27 9.37
CA GLY A 452 -52.69 -31.87 9.78
C GLY A 452 -51.48 -31.02 9.40
N ARG A 453 -50.35 -31.58 8.97
CA ARG A 453 -49.13 -30.83 8.61
C ARG A 453 -48.70 -30.91 7.14
N VAL A 454 -49.16 -31.90 6.39
CA VAL A 454 -48.82 -32.08 4.98
C VAL A 454 -50.12 -31.92 4.15
N VAL A 455 -50.09 -31.00 3.20
CA VAL A 455 -51.16 -30.77 2.23
C VAL A 455 -50.66 -31.26 0.88
N LEU A 456 -51.40 -32.19 0.26
CA LEU A 456 -51.14 -32.63 -1.10
C LEU A 456 -51.38 -31.50 -2.08
N VAL A 457 -50.61 -31.45 -3.19
CA VAL A 457 -50.72 -30.39 -4.18
C VAL A 457 -52.12 -30.28 -4.77
N GLU A 458 -52.84 -31.41 -4.94
CA GLU A 458 -54.21 -31.48 -5.44
C GLU A 458 -55.21 -30.83 -4.46
N GLN A 459 -54.89 -30.76 -3.18
CA GLN A 459 -55.73 -30.16 -2.12
C GLN A 459 -55.33 -28.74 -1.77
N ALA A 460 -54.22 -28.22 -2.38
CA ALA A 460 -53.67 -26.93 -2.00
C ALA A 460 -54.63 -25.76 -2.27
N LEU A 461 -55.39 -25.82 -3.36
CA LEU A 461 -56.39 -24.80 -3.67
C LEU A 461 -57.51 -24.76 -2.64
N ASP A 462 -58.04 -25.91 -2.26
CA ASP A 462 -59.16 -25.99 -1.35
C ASP A 462 -58.79 -25.78 0.12
N ARG A 463 -57.64 -26.30 0.54
CA ARG A 463 -57.26 -26.30 1.95
C ARG A 463 -56.41 -25.11 2.36
N VAL A 464 -55.68 -24.47 1.40
CA VAL A 464 -54.79 -23.34 1.69
C VAL A 464 -55.32 -22.06 1.04
N VAL A 465 -55.58 -22.06 -0.27
CA VAL A 465 -55.93 -20.85 -1.02
C VAL A 465 -57.36 -20.39 -0.75
N ALA A 466 -58.35 -21.30 -0.80
CA ALA A 466 -59.75 -20.94 -0.64
C ALA A 466 -60.09 -20.31 0.73
N PRO A 467 -59.57 -20.78 1.88
CA PRO A 467 -59.81 -20.13 3.18
C PRO A 467 -59.24 -18.70 3.23
N ILE A 468 -58.08 -18.45 2.59
CA ILE A 468 -57.47 -17.11 2.54
C ILE A 468 -58.26 -16.21 1.59
N ALA A 469 -58.67 -16.74 0.43
CA ALA A 469 -59.46 -16.03 -0.57
C ALA A 469 -60.85 -15.62 -0.07
N ALA A 470 -61.40 -16.33 0.91
CA ALA A 470 -62.65 -15.96 1.56
C ALA A 470 -62.55 -14.65 2.37
N THR A 471 -61.37 -14.24 2.77
CA THR A 471 -61.17 -13.06 3.62
C THR A 471 -60.45 -11.92 2.93
N GLN A 472 -59.63 -12.21 1.90
CA GLN A 472 -58.85 -11.22 1.16
C GLN A 472 -58.51 -11.69 -0.26
N PRO A 473 -58.22 -10.78 -1.20
CA PRO A 473 -57.75 -11.14 -2.53
C PRO A 473 -56.44 -11.94 -2.46
N VAL A 474 -56.32 -13.01 -3.25
CA VAL A 474 -55.14 -13.89 -3.30
C VAL A 474 -54.60 -13.93 -4.73
N LEU A 475 -53.29 -13.70 -4.87
CA LEU A 475 -52.52 -13.98 -6.08
C LEU A 475 -51.77 -15.30 -5.88
N LEU A 476 -52.11 -16.32 -6.63
CA LEU A 476 -51.36 -17.57 -6.64
C LEU A 476 -50.30 -17.53 -7.71
N LEU A 477 -49.04 -17.56 -7.28
CA LEU A 477 -47.88 -17.62 -8.17
C LEU A 477 -47.31 -19.04 -8.21
N VAL A 478 -47.39 -19.71 -9.34
CA VAL A 478 -46.82 -21.05 -9.53
C VAL A 478 -45.47 -20.91 -10.19
N MET A 479 -44.40 -21.31 -9.50
CA MET A 479 -43.04 -21.28 -9.99
C MET A 479 -42.53 -22.71 -10.21
N ASP A 480 -42.39 -23.10 -11.49
CA ASP A 480 -41.90 -24.42 -11.84
C ASP A 480 -40.36 -24.47 -11.66
N GLY A 481 -39.86 -25.62 -11.21
CA GLY A 481 -38.41 -25.85 -11.01
C GLY A 481 -37.80 -25.15 -9.80
N LEU A 482 -38.57 -24.44 -8.97
CA LEU A 482 -38.09 -23.83 -7.74
C LEU A 482 -38.07 -24.90 -6.62
N SER A 483 -36.91 -25.05 -5.98
CA SER A 483 -36.76 -25.90 -4.81
C SER A 483 -36.75 -25.08 -3.51
N ASN A 484 -36.99 -25.73 -2.37
CA ASN A 484 -36.93 -25.09 -1.04
C ASN A 484 -35.49 -24.64 -0.67
N SER A 485 -34.50 -24.99 -1.49
CA SER A 485 -33.07 -24.65 -1.31
C SER A 485 -32.59 -23.42 -2.10
N ILE A 486 -33.46 -22.79 -2.84
CA ILE A 486 -33.12 -21.65 -3.70
C ILE A 486 -33.68 -20.34 -3.12
#